data_82b0a4055694176d4af5f3f9fec72355
#
_entry.id   82b0a4055694176d4af5f3f9fec72355
#
_cell.length_a   1.000
_cell.length_b   1.000
_cell.length_c   1.000
_cell.angle_alpha   90.00
_cell.angle_beta   90.00
_cell.angle_gamma   90.00
#
_symmetry.space_group_name_H-M   'P 1'
#
loop_
_entity.id
_entity.type
_entity.pdbx_description
1 polymer ?
#
loop_
_entity_poly.entity_id
_entity_poly.type
_entity_poly.pdbx_seq_one_letter_code
_entity_poly.pdbx_strand_id
1 'polypeptide(L)' 'MKENTLERIRRLEERLTYADPKESAKLTKQLARLKNRWIEE' A
#
# COMPACT_ATOMS: atom_id res chain seq x y z
N MET A 1 -11.04 -5.37 15.10
CA MET A 1 -10.39 -4.06 15.12
C MET A 1 -10.14 -3.57 13.71
N LYS A 2 -10.35 -2.28 13.48
CA LYS A 2 -10.09 -1.70 12.18
C LYS A 2 -8.61 -1.39 12.04
N GLU A 3 -8.03 -1.83 10.94
CA GLU A 3 -6.67 -1.43 10.62
C GLU A 3 -6.68 0.02 10.17
N ASN A 4 -5.71 0.79 10.63
CA ASN A 4 -5.59 2.14 10.13
C ASN A 4 -4.86 2.15 8.78
N THR A 5 -4.91 3.26 8.09
CA THR A 5 -4.35 3.39 6.76
C THR A 5 -2.83 3.16 6.76
N LEU A 6 -2.17 3.60 7.79
CA LEU A 6 -0.72 3.45 7.91
C LEU A 6 -0.32 1.97 7.95
N GLU A 7 -1.07 1.16 8.68
CA GLU A 7 -0.78 -0.27 8.76
C GLU A 7 -0.97 -0.95 7.40
N ARG A 8 -1.99 -0.55 6.67
CA ARG A 8 -2.22 -1.07 5.32
C ARG A 8 -1.07 -0.72 4.40
N ILE A 9 -0.60 0.52 4.48
CA ILE A 9 0.52 0.97 3.68
C ILE A 9 1.76 0.13 3.98
N ARG A 10 2.04 -0.10 5.25
CA ARG A 10 3.18 -0.90 5.65
C ARG A 10 3.11 -2.33 5.13
N ARG A 11 1.94 -2.94 5.20
CA ARG A 11 1.75 -4.29 4.70
C ARG A 11 1.97 -4.38 3.20
N LEU A 12 1.47 -3.40 2.47
CA LEU A 12 1.65 -3.38 1.02
C LEU A 12 3.11 -3.15 0.66
N GLU A 13 3.80 -2.29 1.39
CA GLU A 13 5.21 -2.06 1.15
C GLU A 13 6.04 -3.32 1.41
N GLU A 14 5.71 -4.05 2.45
CA GLU A 14 6.36 -5.30 2.76
C GLU A 14 6.13 -6.33 1.64
N ARG A 15 4.90 -6.43 1.18
CA ARG A 15 4.55 -7.31 0.07
C ARG A 15 5.28 -6.93 -1.20
N LEU A 16 5.45 -5.64 -1.41
CA LEU A 16 6.13 -5.13 -2.58
C LEU A 16 7.57 -5.64 -2.67
N THR A 17 8.20 -5.84 -1.52
CA THR A 17 9.56 -6.36 -1.45
C THR A 17 9.68 -7.75 -2.06
N TYR A 18 8.62 -8.55 -1.95
CA TYR A 18 8.61 -9.92 -2.45
C TYR A 18 7.85 -10.10 -3.75
N ALA A 19 7.22 -9.04 -4.23
CA ALA A 19 6.32 -9.13 -5.36
C ALA A 19 7.07 -9.17 -6.69
N ASP A 20 6.45 -9.86 -7.67
CA ASP A 20 6.92 -9.85 -9.05
C ASP A 20 6.75 -8.46 -9.65
N PRO A 21 7.45 -8.16 -10.77
CA PRO A 21 7.28 -6.88 -11.45
C PRO A 21 5.82 -6.54 -11.78
N LYS A 22 5.03 -7.54 -12.15
CA LYS A 22 3.61 -7.33 -12.47
C LYS A 22 2.81 -6.97 -11.22
N GLU A 23 3.01 -7.72 -10.13
CA GLU A 23 2.34 -7.44 -8.87
C GLU A 23 2.84 -6.14 -8.26
N SER A 24 4.13 -5.89 -8.40
CA SER A 24 4.75 -4.69 -7.90
C SER A 24 4.06 -3.44 -8.48
N ALA A 25 3.75 -3.46 -9.78
CA ALA A 25 3.05 -2.35 -10.41
C ALA A 25 1.66 -2.14 -9.81
N LYS A 26 0.93 -3.22 -9.56
CA LYS A 26 -0.40 -3.15 -8.95
C LYS A 26 -0.33 -2.62 -7.53
N LEU A 27 0.62 -3.13 -6.76
CA LEU A 27 0.79 -2.71 -5.37
C LEU A 27 1.20 -1.25 -5.28
N THR A 28 2.05 -0.80 -6.20
CA THR A 28 2.46 0.60 -6.25
C THR A 28 1.26 1.52 -6.46
N LYS A 29 0.34 1.13 -7.35
CA LYS A 29 -0.88 1.90 -7.57
C LYS A 29 -1.76 1.95 -6.33
N GLN A 30 -1.90 0.82 -5.65
CA GLN A 30 -2.69 0.77 -4.42
C GLN A 30 -2.06 1.63 -3.34
N LEU A 31 -0.75 1.56 -3.21
CA LEU A 31 -0.02 2.38 -2.25
C LEU A 31 -0.23 3.87 -2.50
N ALA A 32 -0.16 4.28 -3.76
CA ALA A 32 -0.37 5.68 -4.11
C ALA A 32 -1.75 6.15 -3.69
N ARG A 33 -2.77 5.33 -3.91
CA ARG A 33 -4.14 5.66 -3.51
C ARG A 33 -4.28 5.77 -1.99
N LEU A 34 -3.70 4.84 -1.28
CA LEU A 34 -3.75 4.84 0.18
C LEU A 34 -3.01 6.04 0.76
N LYS A 35 -1.88 6.37 0.21
CA LYS A 35 -1.10 7.52 0.67
C LYS A 35 -1.85 8.83 0.45
N ASN A 36 -2.51 8.96 -0.70
CA ASN A 36 -3.34 10.14 -0.97
C ASN A 36 -4.49 10.24 0.03
N ARG A 37 -5.12 9.12 0.30
CA ARG A 37 -6.22 9.07 1.25
C ARG A 37 -5.75 9.45 2.65
N TRP A 38 -4.60 8.96 3.02
CA TRP A 38 -4.03 9.24 4.33
C TRP A 38 -3.75 10.73 4.52
N ILE A 39 -3.28 11.38 3.48
CA ILE A 39 -3.00 12.83 3.51
C ILE A 39 -4.31 13.61 3.67
N GLU A 40 -5.38 13.15 3.04
CA GLU A 40 -6.69 13.81 3.13
C GLU A 40 -7.37 13.63 4.47
N GLU A 41 -7.08 12.57 5.16
CA GLU A 41 -7.61 12.34 6.50
C GLU A 41 -6.99 13.29 7.51
#